data_9ddf7fa0a472268521fdb45b72a1aae6
#
_entry.id   9ddf7fa0a472268521fdb45b72a1aae6
#
_cell.length_a   1.000
_cell.length_b   1.000
_cell.length_c   1.000
_cell.angle_alpha   90.00
_cell.angle_beta   90.00
_cell.angle_gamma   90.00
#
_symmetry.space_group_name_H-M   'P 1'
#
loop_
_entity.id
_entity.type
_entity.pdbx_description
1 polymer ?
#
loop_
_entity_poly.entity_id
_entity_poly.type
_entity_poly.pdbx_seq_one_letter_code
_entity_poly.pdbx_strand_id
1 'polypeptide(L)'
;MSRAKCIMVQGTMSGAGKSLLCTALCRIFAQDGYRVAPFKSQNMALNSFVTRDGLEMGRAQVVQAQAAGIEPDVRMNPILLKPSSDVGSQVIVNGEVRGQMPAAAYFKLKKSLIPDILAAYDSLAEEVDIIVIEGAGSPAEINLKADDIVNMGLAKLVDAPVLLAGDIDRGGVFAQLYGTVELLEPAERARIKGLVINKFRGDAAILKPGLTMLEEKTHLPVLGVVPYLRVDIEDEDSLSSRLESNTAVKPLDAAILRLPHISNFTDFMPLEQHPLLSVRYVQSPRQLGAPDVVILPGTKNTIDDLLWLRQCGLESAVQKLAAAGTPVLGVCGGYQMLGETLADPEGTESGRSQTVRGLGLLPIQTVFTDAKHRTQDTATVTAPQLAGAVLTGYQIHTGRTAVQGVPFCRLADGSAEGCVKDNVAGTYLHGLFDTGELTEKLVQLLCSRKGISPASAPLLSMQEYRQQQFDLLADGVRRALDMNALYAAMGLKRRSTV
;
A
#
# COMPACT_ATOMS: atom_id res chain seq x y z
N MET A 1 5.88 14.14 -30.66
CA MET A 1 6.16 14.72 -29.30
C MET A 1 7.53 14.23 -28.86
N SER A 2 8.31 14.98 -28.09
CA SER A 2 9.56 14.45 -27.49
C SER A 2 9.19 13.37 -26.46
N ARG A 3 9.96 12.28 -26.41
CA ARG A 3 9.81 11.22 -25.42
C ARG A 3 9.86 11.84 -23.99
N ALA A 4 9.05 11.35 -23.07
CA ALA A 4 9.04 11.81 -21.69
C ALA A 4 10.45 11.84 -21.09
N LYS A 5 10.72 12.82 -20.25
CA LYS A 5 11.91 12.84 -19.40
C LYS A 5 11.66 11.96 -18.18
N CYS A 6 12.71 11.49 -17.54
CA CYS A 6 12.54 10.68 -16.33
C CYS A 6 13.54 11.06 -15.23
N ILE A 7 13.22 10.68 -14.02
CA ILE A 7 14.10 10.69 -12.84
C ILE A 7 13.86 9.45 -12.03
N MET A 8 14.91 8.79 -11.56
CA MET A 8 14.79 7.58 -10.77
C MET A 8 15.28 7.81 -9.35
N VAL A 9 14.48 7.48 -8.36
CA VAL A 9 14.87 7.50 -6.95
C VAL A 9 15.27 6.09 -6.53
N GLN A 10 16.54 5.93 -6.16
CA GLN A 10 17.08 4.71 -5.55
C GLN A 10 17.42 4.98 -4.09
N GLY A 11 17.47 3.94 -3.27
CA GLY A 11 17.80 4.06 -1.86
C GLY A 11 18.98 3.19 -1.47
N THR A 12 19.72 3.58 -0.45
CA THR A 12 20.80 2.75 0.11
C THR A 12 20.30 1.49 0.79
N MET A 13 18.99 1.42 1.06
CA MET A 13 18.32 0.29 1.72
C MET A 13 16.80 0.33 1.52
N SER A 14 16.11 -0.76 1.88
CA SER A 14 14.65 -0.74 2.07
C SER A 14 14.30 0.24 3.20
N GLY A 15 13.15 0.93 3.07
CA GLY A 15 12.74 1.92 4.05
C GLY A 15 13.49 3.27 4.01
N ALA A 16 14.42 3.49 3.06
CA ALA A 16 15.11 4.80 2.90
C ALA A 16 14.17 5.97 2.53
N GLY A 17 12.88 5.69 2.29
CA GLY A 17 11.86 6.69 1.96
C GLY A 17 11.72 6.96 0.46
N LYS A 18 12.14 6.02 -0.40
CA LYS A 18 11.98 6.13 -1.86
C LYS A 18 10.55 6.45 -2.28
N SER A 19 9.57 5.69 -1.76
CA SER A 19 8.16 5.83 -2.12
C SER A 19 7.61 7.22 -1.77
N LEU A 20 7.93 7.75 -0.58
CA LEU A 20 7.55 9.11 -0.19
C LEU A 20 8.23 10.18 -1.06
N LEU A 21 9.51 10.01 -1.39
CA LEU A 21 10.20 10.94 -2.30
C LEU A 21 9.60 10.89 -3.71
N CYS A 22 9.27 9.70 -4.24
CA CYS A 22 8.60 9.57 -5.53
C CYS A 22 7.20 10.21 -5.49
N THR A 23 6.42 9.98 -4.44
CA THR A 23 5.12 10.62 -4.24
C THR A 23 5.23 12.15 -4.22
N ALA A 24 6.21 12.69 -3.47
CA ALA A 24 6.51 14.11 -3.45
C ALA A 24 6.85 14.66 -4.85
N LEU A 25 7.74 13.99 -5.57
CA LEU A 25 8.18 14.42 -6.90
C LEU A 25 7.03 14.35 -7.90
N CYS A 26 6.19 13.31 -7.85
CA CYS A 26 4.96 13.24 -8.66
C CYS A 26 4.07 14.46 -8.40
N ARG A 27 3.82 14.79 -7.12
CA ARG A 27 3.01 15.97 -6.75
C ARG A 27 3.68 17.28 -7.18
N ILE A 28 4.97 17.45 -6.91
CA ILE A 28 5.74 18.66 -7.25
C ILE A 28 5.69 18.93 -8.76
N PHE A 29 6.01 17.94 -9.58
CA PHE A 29 6.03 18.12 -11.01
C PHE A 29 4.62 18.37 -11.59
N ALA A 30 3.59 17.74 -11.04
CA ALA A 30 2.20 18.03 -11.40
C ALA A 30 1.80 19.46 -11.05
N GLN A 31 2.14 19.95 -9.84
CA GLN A 31 1.94 21.34 -9.43
C GLN A 31 2.70 22.34 -10.31
N ASP A 32 3.88 21.96 -10.82
CA ASP A 32 4.67 22.77 -11.75
C ASP A 32 4.16 22.67 -13.22
N GLY A 33 2.97 22.05 -13.44
CA GLY A 33 2.26 22.02 -14.73
C GLY A 33 2.79 21.00 -15.72
N TYR A 34 3.45 19.92 -15.27
CA TYR A 34 3.83 18.78 -16.10
C TYR A 34 2.78 17.67 -16.00
N ARG A 35 2.60 16.91 -17.08
CA ARG A 35 1.89 15.62 -17.04
C ARG A 35 2.88 14.59 -16.48
N VAL A 36 2.54 13.93 -15.40
CA VAL A 36 3.48 13.07 -14.66
C VAL A 36 2.87 11.69 -14.45
N ALA A 37 3.67 10.65 -14.64
CA ALA A 37 3.32 9.30 -14.22
C ALA A 37 4.41 8.72 -13.31
N PRO A 38 4.04 7.97 -12.27
CA PRO A 38 4.98 7.12 -11.54
C PRO A 38 5.31 5.86 -12.33
N PHE A 39 6.44 5.22 -12.01
CA PHE A 39 6.81 3.93 -12.57
C PHE A 39 7.64 3.12 -11.58
N LYS A 40 7.32 1.85 -11.41
CA LYS A 40 8.13 0.88 -10.67
C LYS A 40 8.07 -0.45 -11.41
N SER A 41 9.17 -0.85 -12.04
CA SER A 41 9.19 -2.04 -12.90
C SER A 41 8.72 -3.31 -12.21
N GLN A 42 9.14 -3.49 -10.96
CA GLN A 42 8.72 -4.62 -10.12
C GLN A 42 8.45 -4.13 -8.71
N ASN A 43 7.31 -4.51 -8.16
CA ASN A 43 6.97 -4.32 -6.77
C ASN A 43 6.80 -5.65 -6.04
N MET A 44 7.09 -5.68 -4.75
CA MET A 44 6.81 -6.81 -3.86
C MET A 44 5.98 -6.28 -2.69
N ALA A 45 4.68 -6.53 -2.70
CA ALA A 45 3.77 -6.03 -1.69
C ALA A 45 2.53 -6.92 -1.55
N LEU A 46 1.96 -6.98 -0.34
CA LEU A 46 0.66 -7.61 -0.09
C LEU A 46 -0.50 -6.65 -0.39
N ASN A 47 -0.27 -5.34 -0.23
CA ASN A 47 -1.25 -4.32 -0.53
C ASN A 47 -1.33 -4.10 -2.04
N SER A 48 -2.49 -4.31 -2.61
CA SER A 48 -2.77 -4.11 -4.02
C SER A 48 -4.07 -3.35 -4.25
N PHE A 49 -4.25 -2.93 -5.48
CA PHE A 49 -5.40 -2.18 -5.95
C PHE A 49 -5.87 -2.75 -7.29
N VAL A 50 -7.14 -2.60 -7.59
CA VAL A 50 -7.71 -2.96 -8.88
C VAL A 50 -7.97 -1.70 -9.69
N THR A 51 -7.45 -1.61 -10.91
CA THR A 51 -7.70 -0.50 -11.83
C THR A 51 -9.12 -0.57 -12.40
N ARG A 52 -9.58 0.49 -13.07
CA ARG A 52 -10.88 0.50 -13.73
C ARG A 52 -11.08 -0.65 -14.73
N ASP A 53 -10.00 -1.09 -15.35
CA ASP A 53 -10.00 -2.18 -16.33
C ASP A 53 -9.96 -3.58 -15.67
N GLY A 54 -10.07 -3.65 -14.33
CA GLY A 54 -10.04 -4.91 -13.58
C GLY A 54 -8.64 -5.52 -13.45
N LEU A 55 -7.57 -4.75 -13.65
CA LEU A 55 -6.19 -5.18 -13.56
C LEU A 55 -5.60 -4.87 -12.18
N GLU A 56 -4.67 -5.71 -11.72
CA GLU A 56 -4.10 -5.59 -10.38
C GLU A 56 -2.73 -4.91 -10.40
N MET A 57 -2.51 -3.93 -9.50
CA MET A 57 -1.23 -3.25 -9.33
C MET A 57 -0.90 -2.98 -7.85
N GLY A 58 0.36 -2.66 -7.57
CA GLY A 58 0.84 -2.33 -6.22
C GLY A 58 0.31 -0.99 -5.71
N ARG A 59 -0.04 -0.94 -4.42
CA ARG A 59 -0.65 0.23 -3.78
C ARG A 59 0.25 1.48 -3.83
N ALA A 60 1.56 1.34 -3.72
CA ALA A 60 2.49 2.49 -3.74
C ALA A 60 2.36 3.32 -5.03
N GLN A 61 2.25 2.67 -6.19
CA GLN A 61 2.12 3.38 -7.46
C GLN A 61 0.73 4.00 -7.63
N VAL A 62 -0.30 3.45 -6.98
CA VAL A 62 -1.63 4.08 -6.88
C VAL A 62 -1.54 5.41 -6.13
N VAL A 63 -0.87 5.42 -4.98
CA VAL A 63 -0.65 6.64 -4.17
C VAL A 63 0.12 7.69 -4.96
N GLN A 64 1.16 7.28 -5.69
CA GLN A 64 1.96 8.17 -6.53
C GLN A 64 1.17 8.73 -7.71
N ALA A 65 0.30 7.93 -8.34
CA ALA A 65 -0.60 8.37 -9.40
C ALA A 65 -1.62 9.39 -8.88
N GLN A 66 -2.22 9.12 -7.72
CA GLN A 66 -3.15 10.03 -7.05
C GLN A 66 -2.46 11.36 -6.66
N ALA A 67 -1.20 11.33 -6.23
CA ALA A 67 -0.40 12.53 -5.96
C ALA A 67 -0.11 13.32 -7.23
N ALA A 68 0.09 12.64 -8.37
CA ALA A 68 0.21 13.27 -9.69
C ALA A 68 -1.12 13.80 -10.26
N GLY A 69 -2.26 13.46 -9.63
CA GLY A 69 -3.59 13.85 -10.10
C GLY A 69 -4.08 13.05 -11.30
N ILE A 70 -3.60 11.82 -11.47
CA ILE A 70 -4.00 10.93 -12.57
C ILE A 70 -4.59 9.61 -12.03
N GLU A 71 -5.39 8.95 -12.87
CA GLU A 71 -5.91 7.62 -12.56
C GLU A 71 -4.78 6.58 -12.54
N PRO A 72 -4.83 5.63 -11.58
CA PRO A 72 -3.90 4.51 -11.56
C PRO A 72 -4.04 3.63 -12.80
N ASP A 73 -2.91 3.28 -13.40
CA ASP A 73 -2.81 2.43 -14.58
C ASP A 73 -1.78 1.32 -14.32
N VAL A 74 -2.10 0.11 -14.70
CA VAL A 74 -1.25 -1.07 -14.46
C VAL A 74 0.15 -0.93 -15.09
N ARG A 75 0.28 -0.15 -16.17
CA ARG A 75 1.57 0.15 -16.79
C ARG A 75 2.56 0.83 -15.84
N MET A 76 2.07 1.49 -14.79
CA MET A 76 2.90 2.11 -13.74
C MET A 76 3.60 1.08 -12.85
N ASN A 77 3.10 -0.16 -12.80
CA ASN A 77 3.69 -1.27 -12.07
C ASN A 77 3.49 -2.60 -12.83
N PRO A 78 4.23 -2.83 -13.91
CA PRO A 78 4.02 -3.98 -14.79
C PRO A 78 4.26 -5.34 -14.12
N ILE A 79 5.11 -5.40 -13.07
CA ILE A 79 5.35 -6.65 -12.32
C ILE A 79 5.04 -6.44 -10.85
N LEU A 80 4.10 -7.24 -10.34
CA LEU A 80 3.79 -7.30 -8.91
C LEU A 80 4.01 -8.72 -8.39
N LEU A 81 4.79 -8.83 -7.30
CA LEU A 81 5.01 -10.07 -6.56
C LEU A 81 4.23 -9.98 -5.25
N LYS A 82 3.35 -10.96 -5.01
CA LYS A 82 2.64 -11.09 -3.72
C LYS A 82 3.18 -12.31 -2.99
N PRO A 83 3.97 -12.12 -1.91
CA PRO A 83 4.44 -13.23 -1.11
C PRO A 83 3.28 -14.09 -0.64
N SER A 84 3.34 -15.39 -0.90
CA SER A 84 2.33 -16.37 -0.48
C SER A 84 2.87 -17.36 0.56
N SER A 85 4.20 -17.44 0.68
CA SER A 85 4.92 -18.26 1.67
C SER A 85 6.35 -17.70 1.82
N ASP A 86 7.11 -18.25 2.76
CA ASP A 86 8.52 -17.87 2.98
C ASP A 86 9.41 -18.02 1.74
N VAL A 87 9.03 -18.87 0.79
CA VAL A 87 9.86 -19.24 -0.37
C VAL A 87 9.19 -19.00 -1.73
N GLY A 88 7.97 -18.48 -1.77
CA GLY A 88 7.20 -18.33 -3.00
C GLY A 88 6.33 -17.08 -3.05
N SER A 89 6.06 -16.64 -4.29
CA SER A 89 5.18 -15.50 -4.54
C SER A 89 4.23 -15.78 -5.70
N GLN A 90 3.04 -15.19 -5.63
CA GLN A 90 2.19 -15.04 -6.80
C GLN A 90 2.79 -13.97 -7.69
N VAL A 91 3.08 -14.32 -8.95
CA VAL A 91 3.63 -13.42 -9.96
C VAL A 91 2.49 -12.86 -10.81
N ILE A 92 2.40 -11.54 -10.86
CA ILE A 92 1.41 -10.78 -11.63
C ILE A 92 2.19 -9.95 -12.64
N VAL A 93 1.81 -10.05 -13.91
CA VAL A 93 2.45 -9.32 -15.02
C VAL A 93 1.38 -8.53 -15.75
N ASN A 94 1.56 -7.23 -15.89
CA ASN A 94 0.59 -6.31 -16.49
C ASN A 94 -0.83 -6.49 -15.90
N GLY A 95 -0.91 -6.69 -14.58
CA GLY A 95 -2.16 -6.84 -13.84
C GLY A 95 -2.79 -8.24 -13.89
N GLU A 96 -2.22 -9.18 -14.66
CA GLU A 96 -2.72 -10.55 -14.80
C GLU A 96 -1.85 -11.56 -14.07
N VAL A 97 -2.50 -12.52 -13.38
CA VAL A 97 -1.81 -13.58 -12.64
C VAL A 97 -1.12 -14.54 -13.63
N ARG A 98 0.21 -14.68 -13.53
CA ARG A 98 0.99 -15.65 -14.28
C ARG A 98 1.15 -17.00 -13.56
N GLY A 99 0.96 -17.03 -12.24
CA GLY A 99 1.02 -18.22 -11.42
C GLY A 99 1.77 -18.03 -10.10
N GLN A 100 1.84 -19.10 -9.33
CA GLN A 100 2.65 -19.19 -8.10
C GLN A 100 4.05 -19.70 -8.46
N MET A 101 5.09 -19.03 -7.97
CA MET A 101 6.46 -19.40 -8.28
C MET A 101 7.35 -19.33 -7.05
N PRO A 102 8.22 -20.37 -6.83
CA PRO A 102 9.32 -20.25 -5.89
C PRO A 102 10.30 -19.15 -6.32
N ALA A 103 10.94 -18.49 -5.36
CA ALA A 103 11.89 -17.40 -5.63
C ALA A 103 12.97 -17.78 -6.65
N ALA A 104 13.55 -19.00 -6.56
CA ALA A 104 14.56 -19.50 -7.50
C ALA A 104 14.04 -19.62 -8.96
N ALA A 105 12.78 -19.99 -9.14
CA ALA A 105 12.14 -20.05 -10.46
C ALA A 105 11.90 -18.65 -11.03
N TYR A 106 11.42 -17.74 -10.19
CA TYR A 106 11.23 -16.34 -10.57
C TYR A 106 12.55 -15.67 -10.98
N PHE A 107 13.65 -15.91 -10.24
CA PHE A 107 14.97 -15.39 -10.62
C PHE A 107 15.40 -15.76 -12.04
N LYS A 108 15.09 -16.98 -12.49
CA LYS A 108 15.37 -17.42 -13.88
C LYS A 108 14.45 -16.75 -14.91
N LEU A 109 13.20 -16.46 -14.50
CA LEU A 109 12.19 -15.86 -15.39
C LEU A 109 12.37 -14.35 -15.55
N LYS A 110 12.79 -13.64 -14.50
CA LYS A 110 12.61 -12.16 -14.43
C LYS A 110 13.24 -11.38 -15.57
N LYS A 111 14.36 -11.84 -16.16
CA LYS A 111 14.94 -11.19 -17.36
C LYS A 111 14.07 -11.31 -18.59
N SER A 112 13.30 -12.37 -18.75
CA SER A 112 12.37 -12.52 -19.86
C SER A 112 11.18 -11.56 -19.80
N LEU A 113 10.98 -10.89 -18.64
CA LEU A 113 9.94 -9.87 -18.44
C LEU A 113 10.40 -8.45 -18.81
N ILE A 114 11.68 -8.26 -19.24
CA ILE A 114 12.18 -6.95 -19.68
C ILE A 114 11.35 -6.38 -20.84
N PRO A 115 10.94 -7.15 -21.85
CA PRO A 115 10.06 -6.62 -22.90
C PRO A 115 8.72 -6.09 -22.37
N ASP A 116 8.09 -6.78 -21.40
CA ASP A 116 6.85 -6.31 -20.76
C ASP A 116 7.06 -4.99 -20.00
N ILE A 117 8.20 -4.88 -19.27
CA ILE A 117 8.59 -3.66 -18.54
C ILE A 117 8.77 -2.48 -19.50
N LEU A 118 9.52 -2.70 -20.59
CA LEU A 118 9.82 -1.65 -21.56
C LEU A 118 8.59 -1.23 -22.35
N ALA A 119 7.72 -2.18 -22.74
CA ALA A 119 6.46 -1.87 -23.42
C ALA A 119 5.55 -0.99 -22.54
N ALA A 120 5.44 -1.30 -21.25
CA ALA A 120 4.68 -0.50 -20.29
C ALA A 120 5.29 0.91 -20.12
N TYR A 121 6.62 0.98 -19.94
CA TYR A 121 7.34 2.25 -19.81
C TYR A 121 7.22 3.13 -21.06
N ASP A 122 7.46 2.58 -22.25
CA ASP A 122 7.44 3.32 -23.50
C ASP A 122 6.04 3.85 -23.81
N SER A 123 5.01 3.04 -23.58
CA SER A 123 3.62 3.47 -23.72
C SER A 123 3.26 4.64 -22.79
N LEU A 124 3.67 4.60 -21.50
CA LEU A 124 3.48 5.75 -20.59
C LEU A 124 4.28 6.98 -21.07
N ALA A 125 5.50 6.77 -21.57
CA ALA A 125 6.38 7.85 -22.01
C ALA A 125 5.84 8.63 -23.23
N GLU A 126 4.90 8.08 -23.97
CA GLU A 126 4.21 8.78 -25.07
C GLU A 126 3.11 9.72 -24.57
N GLU A 127 2.56 9.47 -23.36
CA GLU A 127 1.38 10.15 -22.84
C GLU A 127 1.72 11.28 -21.86
N VAL A 128 2.92 11.24 -21.22
CA VAL A 128 3.31 12.18 -20.16
C VAL A 128 4.57 12.97 -20.52
N ASP A 129 4.86 14.00 -19.73
CA ASP A 129 6.07 14.82 -19.89
C ASP A 129 7.22 14.29 -19.01
N ILE A 130 6.88 13.73 -17.82
CA ILE A 130 7.85 13.23 -16.85
C ILE A 130 7.39 11.87 -16.29
N ILE A 131 8.33 10.92 -16.22
CA ILE A 131 8.16 9.67 -15.48
C ILE A 131 9.04 9.70 -14.23
N VAL A 132 8.43 9.53 -13.06
CA VAL A 132 9.13 9.37 -11.78
C VAL A 132 9.27 7.88 -11.48
N ILE A 133 10.50 7.39 -11.50
CA ILE A 133 10.80 5.96 -11.34
C ILE A 133 11.21 5.66 -9.91
N GLU A 134 10.61 4.65 -9.31
CA GLU A 134 10.99 4.14 -8.00
C GLU A 134 11.84 2.86 -8.14
N GLY A 135 13.02 2.84 -7.51
CA GLY A 135 13.84 1.64 -7.35
C GLY A 135 13.34 0.75 -6.20
N ALA A 136 13.91 -0.44 -6.08
CA ALA A 136 13.57 -1.40 -5.03
C ALA A 136 14.82 -1.82 -4.22
N GLY A 137 14.72 -1.86 -2.89
CA GLY A 137 15.84 -2.20 -2.02
C GLY A 137 17.03 -1.26 -2.21
N SER A 138 18.20 -1.82 -2.48
CA SER A 138 19.45 -1.10 -2.71
C SER A 138 20.11 -1.49 -4.05
N PRO A 139 20.70 -0.55 -4.81
CA PRO A 139 21.51 -0.90 -5.99
C PRO A 139 22.84 -1.55 -5.63
N ALA A 140 23.22 -1.55 -4.35
CA ALA A 140 24.47 -2.12 -3.85
C ALA A 140 24.37 -3.65 -3.58
N GLU A 141 23.25 -4.29 -3.91
CA GLU A 141 23.11 -5.74 -3.86
C GLU A 141 23.90 -6.41 -5.00
N ILE A 142 25.25 -6.37 -4.89
CA ILE A 142 26.18 -6.76 -5.95
C ILE A 142 26.05 -8.21 -6.38
N ASN A 143 25.59 -9.08 -5.50
CA ASN A 143 25.29 -10.50 -5.75
C ASN A 143 24.06 -10.70 -6.66
N LEU A 144 23.16 -9.71 -6.75
CA LEU A 144 21.94 -9.76 -7.56
C LEU A 144 22.03 -8.92 -8.85
N LYS A 145 23.16 -8.25 -9.06
CA LYS A 145 23.37 -7.24 -10.10
C LYS A 145 23.16 -7.78 -11.53
N ALA A 146 23.60 -9.02 -11.80
CA ALA A 146 23.51 -9.62 -13.13
C ALA A 146 22.04 -9.73 -13.62
N ASP A 147 21.09 -9.79 -12.71
CA ASP A 147 19.66 -9.94 -12.99
C ASP A 147 18.83 -8.75 -12.50
N ASP A 148 19.46 -7.58 -12.34
CA ASP A 148 18.77 -6.36 -11.88
C ASP A 148 17.86 -5.79 -12.98
N ILE A 149 16.57 -5.76 -12.69
CA ILE A 149 15.53 -5.13 -13.53
C ILE A 149 14.81 -3.97 -12.82
N VAL A 150 15.31 -3.57 -11.63
CA VAL A 150 14.59 -2.64 -10.73
C VAL A 150 15.40 -1.40 -10.33
N ASN A 151 16.73 -1.47 -10.33
CA ASN A 151 17.62 -0.38 -9.94
C ASN A 151 18.50 0.07 -11.12
N MET A 152 19.80 -0.13 -11.05
CA MET A 152 20.72 0.28 -12.12
C MET A 152 20.51 -0.43 -13.44
N GLY A 153 20.00 -1.68 -13.41
CA GLY A 153 19.58 -2.41 -14.60
C GLY A 153 18.47 -1.66 -15.34
N LEU A 154 17.40 -1.27 -14.65
CA LEU A 154 16.33 -0.46 -15.26
C LEU A 154 16.85 0.93 -15.67
N ALA A 155 17.64 1.60 -14.81
CA ALA A 155 18.19 2.91 -15.11
C ALA A 155 19.00 2.94 -16.42
N LYS A 156 19.73 1.84 -16.70
CA LYS A 156 20.45 1.69 -18.00
C LYS A 156 19.49 1.52 -19.18
N LEU A 157 18.44 0.69 -19.01
CA LEU A 157 17.48 0.39 -20.08
C LEU A 157 16.70 1.63 -20.56
N VAL A 158 16.31 2.50 -19.61
CA VAL A 158 15.49 3.68 -19.93
C VAL A 158 16.29 5.00 -19.91
N ASP A 159 17.63 4.93 -19.78
CA ASP A 159 18.55 6.06 -19.69
C ASP A 159 18.20 7.06 -18.58
N ALA A 160 17.80 6.56 -17.41
CA ALA A 160 17.37 7.39 -16.29
C ALA A 160 18.54 8.02 -15.52
N PRO A 161 18.51 9.33 -15.24
CA PRO A 161 19.29 9.92 -14.17
C PRO A 161 18.77 9.46 -12.79
N VAL A 162 19.67 9.27 -11.84
CA VAL A 162 19.40 8.67 -10.54
C VAL A 162 19.63 9.65 -9.41
N LEU A 163 18.69 9.72 -8.47
CA LEU A 163 18.86 10.28 -7.12
C LEU A 163 19.06 9.13 -6.15
N LEU A 164 20.14 9.15 -5.40
CA LEU A 164 20.42 8.15 -4.37
C LEU A 164 20.06 8.70 -2.98
N ALA A 165 19.06 8.12 -2.34
CA ALA A 165 18.56 8.52 -1.02
C ALA A 165 19.09 7.62 0.10
N GLY A 166 19.58 8.22 1.19
CA GLY A 166 20.00 7.54 2.42
C GLY A 166 19.14 7.95 3.60
N ASP A 167 18.82 6.99 4.49
CA ASP A 167 18.07 7.21 5.73
C ASP A 167 19.06 7.57 6.87
N ILE A 168 18.96 8.80 7.41
CA ILE A 168 19.82 9.23 8.52
C ILE A 168 19.25 8.84 9.90
N ASP A 169 17.96 8.61 10.00
CA ASP A 169 17.27 8.32 11.28
C ASP A 169 17.79 7.03 11.93
N ARG A 170 18.23 6.08 11.11
CA ARG A 170 18.80 4.80 11.55
C ARG A 170 20.30 4.84 11.83
N GLY A 171 20.98 5.97 11.54
CA GLY A 171 22.43 6.11 11.67
C GLY A 171 23.22 5.53 10.49
N GLY A 172 24.50 5.93 10.37
CA GLY A 172 25.43 5.40 9.37
C GLY A 172 25.19 5.88 7.94
N VAL A 173 24.39 6.92 7.69
CA VAL A 173 23.99 7.38 6.35
C VAL A 173 25.18 7.73 5.45
N PHE A 174 26.23 8.33 5.99
CA PHE A 174 27.44 8.67 5.21
C PHE A 174 28.14 7.41 4.69
N ALA A 175 28.28 6.38 5.54
CA ALA A 175 28.87 5.11 5.13
C ALA A 175 27.97 4.38 4.10
N GLN A 176 26.66 4.42 4.28
CA GLN A 176 25.71 3.83 3.35
C GLN A 176 25.77 4.50 1.97
N LEU A 177 25.73 5.83 1.91
CA LEU A 177 25.81 6.58 0.65
C LEU A 177 27.15 6.37 -0.03
N TYR A 178 28.26 6.55 0.68
CA TYR A 178 29.60 6.35 0.15
C TYR A 178 29.80 4.91 -0.32
N GLY A 179 29.50 3.92 0.51
CA GLY A 179 29.65 2.51 0.17
C GLY A 179 28.79 2.09 -1.01
N THR A 180 27.54 2.59 -1.10
CA THR A 180 26.67 2.32 -2.25
C THR A 180 27.29 2.86 -3.55
N VAL A 181 27.78 4.11 -3.54
CA VAL A 181 28.44 4.72 -4.71
C VAL A 181 29.68 3.94 -5.10
N GLU A 182 30.51 3.53 -4.14
CA GLU A 182 31.77 2.81 -4.40
C GLU A 182 31.59 1.38 -4.94
N LEU A 183 30.49 0.71 -4.56
CA LEU A 183 30.16 -0.64 -5.05
C LEU A 183 29.60 -0.66 -6.47
N LEU A 184 29.20 0.48 -7.01
CA LEU A 184 28.68 0.60 -8.37
C LEU A 184 29.80 0.72 -9.39
N GLU A 185 29.54 0.21 -10.60
CA GLU A 185 30.46 0.39 -11.74
C GLU A 185 30.52 1.85 -12.21
N PRO A 186 31.62 2.28 -12.85
CA PRO A 186 31.76 3.68 -13.32
C PRO A 186 30.58 4.16 -14.18
N ALA A 187 30.05 3.33 -15.06
CA ALA A 187 28.89 3.66 -15.91
C ALA A 187 27.59 3.82 -15.11
N GLU A 188 27.46 3.15 -13.98
CA GLU A 188 26.32 3.26 -13.07
C GLU A 188 26.46 4.48 -12.17
N ARG A 189 27.67 4.73 -11.62
CA ARG A 189 27.97 5.95 -10.87
C ARG A 189 27.68 7.21 -11.67
N ALA A 190 28.03 7.22 -12.96
CA ALA A 190 27.78 8.34 -13.86
C ALA A 190 26.29 8.69 -14.03
N ARG A 191 25.37 7.74 -13.75
CA ARG A 191 23.92 7.97 -13.73
C ARG A 191 23.45 8.68 -12.47
N ILE A 192 24.17 8.57 -11.36
CA ILE A 192 23.80 9.28 -10.12
C ILE A 192 24.07 10.77 -10.32
N LYS A 193 23.02 11.57 -10.23
CA LYS A 193 23.08 13.04 -10.41
C LYS A 193 23.06 13.79 -9.08
N GLY A 194 22.75 13.09 -7.99
CA GLY A 194 22.80 13.68 -6.67
C GLY A 194 22.44 12.71 -5.56
N LEU A 195 22.90 13.07 -4.38
CA LEU A 195 22.64 12.37 -3.13
C LEU A 195 21.56 13.13 -2.35
N VAL A 196 20.70 12.38 -1.66
CA VAL A 196 19.65 12.93 -0.79
C VAL A 196 19.78 12.30 0.59
N ILE A 197 19.92 13.11 1.63
CA ILE A 197 19.80 12.65 3.01
C ILE A 197 18.35 12.81 3.43
N ASN A 198 17.70 11.71 3.81
CA ASN A 198 16.28 11.69 4.13
C ASN A 198 16.04 11.40 5.60
N LYS A 199 14.86 11.78 6.10
CA LYS A 199 14.36 11.57 7.47
C LYS A 199 15.23 12.26 8.54
N PHE A 200 15.77 13.43 8.22
CA PHE A 200 16.62 14.18 9.13
C PHE A 200 15.83 14.76 10.31
N ARG A 201 16.39 14.62 11.50
CA ARG A 201 15.88 15.26 12.72
C ARG A 201 17.00 16.10 13.34
N GLY A 202 16.74 17.35 13.67
CA GLY A 202 17.67 18.23 14.34
C GLY A 202 18.09 19.46 13.51
N ASP A 203 19.24 20.03 13.83
CA ASP A 203 19.78 21.21 13.15
C ASP A 203 20.65 20.80 11.94
N ALA A 204 20.19 21.13 10.74
CA ALA A 204 20.89 20.84 9.49
C ALA A 204 22.27 21.55 9.38
N ALA A 205 22.50 22.61 10.15
CA ALA A 205 23.82 23.29 10.17
C ALA A 205 24.92 22.38 10.69
N ILE A 206 24.61 21.46 11.61
CA ILE A 206 25.55 20.48 12.15
C ILE A 206 26.00 19.46 11.08
N LEU A 207 25.17 19.19 10.09
CA LEU A 207 25.50 18.26 9.00
C LEU A 207 26.43 18.88 7.94
N LYS A 208 26.47 20.19 7.80
CA LYS A 208 27.19 20.87 6.71
C LYS A 208 28.62 20.35 6.48
N PRO A 209 29.50 20.23 7.50
CA PRO A 209 30.86 19.71 7.28
C PRO A 209 30.83 18.28 6.72
N GLY A 210 29.90 17.42 7.21
CA GLY A 210 29.77 16.05 6.73
C GLY A 210 29.28 15.99 5.29
N LEU A 211 28.37 16.89 4.87
CA LEU A 211 27.92 16.97 3.48
C LEU A 211 29.07 17.29 2.54
N THR A 212 29.87 18.31 2.85
CA THR A 212 31.08 18.66 2.08
C THR A 212 32.03 17.48 1.97
N MET A 213 32.32 16.80 3.09
CA MET A 213 33.19 15.62 3.09
C MET A 213 32.61 14.47 2.23
N LEU A 214 31.30 14.31 2.20
CA LEU A 214 30.65 13.30 1.37
C LEU A 214 30.80 13.66 -0.12
N GLU A 215 30.55 14.91 -0.49
CA GLU A 215 30.73 15.42 -1.85
C GLU A 215 32.14 15.25 -2.36
N GLU A 216 33.13 15.62 -1.53
CA GLU A 216 34.54 15.42 -1.84
C GLU A 216 34.92 13.96 -2.08
N LYS A 217 34.34 13.04 -1.28
CA LYS A 217 34.65 11.60 -1.39
C LYS A 217 33.94 10.93 -2.56
N THR A 218 32.68 11.31 -2.85
CA THR A 218 31.87 10.69 -3.89
C THR A 218 31.95 11.38 -5.23
N HIS A 219 32.44 12.63 -5.27
CA HIS A 219 32.39 13.54 -6.41
C HIS A 219 30.93 13.73 -6.94
N LEU A 220 29.94 13.64 -6.06
CA LEU A 220 28.52 13.82 -6.36
C LEU A 220 27.94 14.90 -5.44
N PRO A 221 27.08 15.79 -5.96
CA PRO A 221 26.46 16.82 -5.14
C PRO A 221 25.42 16.23 -4.18
N VAL A 222 25.32 16.77 -2.96
CA VAL A 222 24.18 16.52 -2.07
C VAL A 222 23.10 17.53 -2.41
N LEU A 223 22.03 17.05 -3.07
CA LEU A 223 20.93 17.91 -3.54
C LEU A 223 19.99 18.37 -2.41
N GLY A 224 20.10 17.77 -1.24
CA GLY A 224 19.34 18.24 -0.09
C GLY A 224 19.30 17.28 1.09
N VAL A 225 18.82 17.85 2.19
CA VAL A 225 18.57 17.15 3.46
C VAL A 225 17.08 17.29 3.75
N VAL A 226 16.33 16.22 3.49
CA VAL A 226 14.88 16.18 3.70
C VAL A 226 14.60 15.88 5.18
N PRO A 227 13.87 16.76 5.88
CA PRO A 227 13.55 16.52 7.27
C PRO A 227 12.60 15.31 7.42
N TYR A 228 12.49 14.81 8.63
CA TYR A 228 11.46 13.82 8.96
C TYR A 228 10.08 14.49 8.86
N LEU A 229 9.38 14.24 7.76
CA LEU A 229 8.06 14.81 7.51
C LEU A 229 7.00 13.95 8.19
N ARG A 230 6.20 14.57 9.02
CA ARG A 230 5.04 13.93 9.66
C ARG A 230 3.84 14.06 8.71
N VAL A 231 3.77 13.16 7.76
CA VAL A 231 2.66 13.06 6.82
C VAL A 231 1.96 11.72 7.01
N ASP A 232 0.67 11.71 6.80
CA ASP A 232 -0.15 10.51 6.89
C ASP A 232 -0.52 10.03 5.49
N ILE A 233 0.45 9.36 4.87
CA ILE A 233 0.32 8.76 3.54
C ILE A 233 0.31 7.25 3.69
N GLU A 234 -0.44 6.57 2.86
CA GLU A 234 -0.59 5.12 2.88
C GLU A 234 0.75 4.40 2.78
N ASP A 235 0.98 3.48 3.71
CA ASP A 235 2.18 2.64 3.71
C ASP A 235 2.07 1.51 2.68
N GLU A 236 3.16 1.22 2.02
CA GLU A 236 3.24 0.14 1.02
C GLU A 236 3.26 -1.25 1.66
N ASP A 237 3.92 -1.39 2.81
CA ASP A 237 4.30 -2.67 3.39
C ASP A 237 3.53 -2.98 4.69
N SER A 238 3.14 -4.25 4.85
CA SER A 238 2.59 -4.81 6.09
C SER A 238 3.57 -4.82 7.28
N LEU A 239 4.84 -4.46 7.04
CA LEU A 239 5.83 -4.17 8.09
C LEU A 239 5.78 -2.72 8.60
N SER A 240 4.76 -1.97 8.21
CA SER A 240 4.56 -0.59 8.64
C SER A 240 4.54 -0.44 10.17
N SER A 241 5.21 0.59 10.67
CA SER A 241 5.14 0.98 12.09
C SER A 241 3.72 1.39 12.53
N ARG A 242 2.82 1.68 11.57
CA ARG A 242 1.39 1.92 11.82
C ARG A 242 0.73 0.72 12.53
N LEU A 243 1.10 -0.51 12.14
CA LEU A 243 0.58 -1.73 12.76
C LEU A 243 1.11 -1.97 14.19
N GLU A 244 2.09 -1.20 14.64
CA GLU A 244 2.68 -1.26 15.98
C GLU A 244 2.27 -0.08 16.87
N SER A 245 1.71 0.99 16.28
CA SER A 245 1.38 2.20 17.01
C SER A 245 0.11 2.04 17.84
N ASN A 246 0.20 2.35 19.13
CA ASN A 246 -0.96 2.64 19.96
C ASN A 246 -1.39 4.09 19.67
N THR A 247 -2.55 4.26 19.09
CA THR A 247 -3.15 5.57 18.91
C THR A 247 -3.59 6.16 20.26
N ALA A 248 -3.77 7.48 20.30
CA ALA A 248 -4.34 8.15 21.47
C ALA A 248 -5.68 7.52 21.87
N VAL A 249 -5.88 7.35 23.19
CA VAL A 249 -7.15 6.82 23.70
C VAL A 249 -8.27 7.81 23.42
N LYS A 250 -9.25 7.36 22.63
CA LYS A 250 -10.45 8.12 22.27
C LYS A 250 -11.68 7.44 22.90
N PRO A 251 -12.87 8.09 22.86
CA PRO A 251 -14.07 7.55 23.50
C PRO A 251 -14.53 6.18 22.98
N LEU A 252 -14.27 5.87 21.70
CA LEU A 252 -14.58 4.61 21.06
C LEU A 252 -13.31 3.85 20.71
N ASP A 253 -13.39 2.52 20.73
CA ASP A 253 -12.27 1.60 20.52
C ASP A 253 -12.57 0.59 19.42
N ALA A 254 -11.83 0.63 18.33
CA ALA A 254 -11.85 -0.36 17.25
C ALA A 254 -10.60 -1.25 17.34
N ALA A 255 -10.82 -2.56 17.52
CA ALA A 255 -9.76 -3.54 17.50
C ALA A 255 -9.72 -4.27 16.15
N ILE A 256 -8.61 -4.10 15.42
CA ILE A 256 -8.36 -4.79 14.15
C ILE A 256 -7.42 -5.96 14.43
N LEU A 257 -7.78 -7.17 13.99
CA LEU A 257 -6.92 -8.33 14.15
C LEU A 257 -5.71 -8.21 13.23
N ARG A 258 -4.50 -8.14 13.78
CA ARG A 258 -3.26 -8.14 13.02
C ARG A 258 -2.91 -9.57 12.63
N LEU A 259 -3.44 -10.00 11.48
CA LEU A 259 -3.16 -11.33 10.91
C LEU A 259 -1.72 -11.41 10.40
N PRO A 260 -1.08 -12.60 10.41
CA PRO A 260 0.28 -12.78 9.88
C PRO A 260 0.45 -12.33 8.43
N HIS A 261 -0.56 -12.59 7.58
CA HIS A 261 -0.55 -12.22 6.17
C HIS A 261 -1.56 -11.10 5.85
N ILE A 262 -1.77 -10.18 6.82
CA ILE A 262 -2.68 -9.03 6.65
C ILE A 262 -2.41 -8.31 5.33
N SER A 263 -3.47 -8.01 4.60
CA SER A 263 -3.41 -7.27 3.33
C SER A 263 -4.42 -6.14 3.31
N ASN A 264 -4.15 -5.11 2.53
CA ASN A 264 -5.01 -3.94 2.34
C ASN A 264 -5.44 -3.27 3.67
N PHE A 265 -4.55 -3.27 4.67
CA PHE A 265 -4.80 -2.65 5.97
C PHE A 265 -5.04 -1.13 5.87
N THR A 266 -4.69 -0.53 4.76
CA THR A 266 -4.98 0.87 4.43
C THR A 266 -6.48 1.18 4.36
N ASP A 267 -7.34 0.16 4.21
CA ASP A 267 -8.80 0.30 4.31
C ASP A 267 -9.25 0.96 5.61
N PHE A 268 -8.46 0.86 6.68
CA PHE A 268 -8.84 1.35 8.01
C PHE A 268 -8.30 2.74 8.35
N MET A 269 -7.52 3.36 7.46
CA MET A 269 -7.02 4.72 7.66
C MET A 269 -8.15 5.76 7.89
N PRO A 270 -9.31 5.69 7.21
CA PRO A 270 -10.40 6.62 7.48
C PRO A 270 -10.94 6.51 8.91
N LEU A 271 -10.90 5.32 9.51
CA LEU A 271 -11.29 5.12 10.92
C LEU A 271 -10.29 5.76 11.89
N GLU A 272 -8.99 5.69 11.58
CA GLU A 272 -7.91 6.27 12.39
C GLU A 272 -8.04 7.80 12.47
N GLN A 273 -8.53 8.44 11.40
CA GLN A 273 -8.72 9.89 11.31
C GLN A 273 -9.93 10.38 12.09
N HIS A 274 -10.87 9.50 12.44
CA HIS A 274 -12.07 9.92 13.15
C HIS A 274 -11.75 10.39 14.59
N PRO A 275 -12.21 11.59 15.03
CA PRO A 275 -11.82 12.17 16.31
C PRO A 275 -12.30 11.37 17.53
N LEU A 276 -13.37 10.59 17.41
CA LEU A 276 -13.94 9.79 18.50
C LEU A 276 -13.46 8.34 18.52
N LEU A 277 -12.81 7.83 17.47
CA LEU A 277 -12.49 6.41 17.33
C LEU A 277 -10.98 6.17 17.42
N SER A 278 -10.54 5.43 18.45
CA SER A 278 -9.20 4.85 18.46
C SER A 278 -9.17 3.57 17.64
N VAL A 279 -8.12 3.39 16.86
CA VAL A 279 -7.87 2.16 16.10
C VAL A 279 -6.60 1.51 16.64
N ARG A 280 -6.66 0.22 16.92
CA ARG A 280 -5.50 -0.54 17.39
C ARG A 280 -5.45 -1.91 16.74
N TYR A 281 -4.24 -2.34 16.40
CA TYR A 281 -3.97 -3.65 15.82
C TYR A 281 -3.59 -4.64 16.93
N VAL A 282 -4.25 -5.79 16.98
CA VAL A 282 -4.14 -6.75 18.09
C VAL A 282 -3.78 -8.16 17.60
N GLN A 283 -2.92 -8.85 18.36
CA GLN A 283 -2.43 -10.20 18.02
C GLN A 283 -2.70 -11.23 19.13
N SER A 284 -3.37 -10.84 20.20
CA SER A 284 -3.66 -11.74 21.31
C SER A 284 -4.99 -11.39 21.98
N PRO A 285 -5.65 -12.36 22.65
CA PRO A 285 -6.86 -12.11 23.41
C PRO A 285 -6.69 -11.03 24.50
N ARG A 286 -5.50 -10.95 25.10
CA ARG A 286 -5.19 -9.91 26.11
C ARG A 286 -5.19 -8.51 25.48
N GLN A 287 -4.61 -8.36 24.30
CA GLN A 287 -4.64 -7.09 23.56
C GLN A 287 -6.03 -6.77 23.05
N LEU A 288 -6.82 -7.79 22.65
CA LEU A 288 -8.18 -7.58 22.15
C LEU A 288 -9.05 -6.91 23.22
N GLY A 289 -9.07 -7.44 24.45
CA GLY A 289 -9.84 -6.87 25.55
C GLY A 289 -11.35 -6.80 25.27
N ALA A 290 -11.95 -5.65 25.51
CA ALA A 290 -13.37 -5.37 25.31
C ALA A 290 -13.58 -4.13 24.41
N PRO A 291 -13.32 -4.21 23.10
CA PRO A 291 -13.49 -3.10 22.15
C PRO A 291 -14.97 -2.81 21.87
N ASP A 292 -15.24 -1.63 21.30
CA ASP A 292 -16.58 -1.26 20.84
C ASP A 292 -16.91 -1.90 19.48
N VAL A 293 -15.88 -2.25 18.68
CA VAL A 293 -16.01 -3.02 17.43
C VAL A 293 -14.76 -3.88 17.20
N VAL A 294 -14.96 -5.08 16.67
CA VAL A 294 -13.88 -5.97 16.20
C VAL A 294 -13.88 -6.02 14.68
N ILE A 295 -12.70 -5.90 14.06
CA ILE A 295 -12.54 -5.98 12.60
C ILE A 295 -11.57 -7.10 12.26
N LEU A 296 -12.02 -8.03 11.41
CA LEU A 296 -11.20 -9.04 10.76
C LEU A 296 -10.81 -8.50 9.37
N PRO A 297 -9.55 -8.14 9.14
CA PRO A 297 -9.11 -7.53 7.89
C PRO A 297 -8.97 -8.54 6.75
N GLY A 298 -8.64 -8.03 5.56
CA GLY A 298 -8.18 -8.84 4.45
C GLY A 298 -6.86 -9.55 4.75
N THR A 299 -6.68 -10.69 4.13
CA THR A 299 -5.44 -11.47 4.22
C THR A 299 -5.11 -12.15 2.92
N LYS A 300 -3.81 -12.44 2.71
CA LYS A 300 -3.33 -13.18 1.53
C LYS A 300 -3.43 -14.69 1.71
N ASN A 301 -3.53 -15.19 2.92
CA ASN A 301 -3.66 -16.62 3.23
C ASN A 301 -4.74 -16.85 4.29
N THR A 302 -5.97 -16.98 3.82
CA THR A 302 -7.17 -17.01 4.69
C THR A 302 -7.18 -18.21 5.61
N ILE A 303 -6.81 -19.40 5.10
CA ILE A 303 -6.89 -20.65 5.88
C ILE A 303 -5.80 -20.68 6.97
N ASP A 304 -4.54 -20.38 6.63
CA ASP A 304 -3.46 -20.42 7.61
C ASP A 304 -3.63 -19.33 8.68
N ASP A 305 -4.10 -18.15 8.30
CA ASP A 305 -4.40 -17.08 9.26
C ASP A 305 -5.59 -17.43 10.17
N LEU A 306 -6.62 -18.14 9.66
CA LEU A 306 -7.69 -18.67 10.51
C LEU A 306 -7.16 -19.71 11.50
N LEU A 307 -6.30 -20.62 11.07
CA LEU A 307 -5.67 -21.61 11.96
C LEU A 307 -4.79 -20.92 13.02
N TRP A 308 -4.08 -19.86 12.65
CA TRP A 308 -3.34 -19.03 13.59
C TRP A 308 -4.26 -18.35 14.61
N LEU A 309 -5.42 -17.79 14.21
CA LEU A 309 -6.41 -17.25 15.14
C LEU A 309 -6.87 -18.27 16.18
N ARG A 310 -7.04 -19.54 15.79
CA ARG A 310 -7.33 -20.64 16.75
C ARG A 310 -6.22 -20.89 17.71
N GLN A 311 -5.00 -21.02 17.20
CA GLN A 311 -3.81 -21.32 18.00
C GLN A 311 -3.54 -20.25 19.07
N CYS A 312 -3.70 -18.96 18.73
CA CYS A 312 -3.50 -17.87 19.67
C CYS A 312 -4.71 -17.54 20.55
N GLY A 313 -5.86 -18.24 20.36
CA GLY A 313 -7.08 -18.08 21.14
C GLY A 313 -7.95 -16.89 20.76
N LEU A 314 -7.63 -16.15 19.70
CA LEU A 314 -8.41 -15.01 19.22
C LEU A 314 -9.77 -15.43 18.65
N GLU A 315 -9.88 -16.60 18.00
CA GLU A 315 -11.16 -17.12 17.51
C GLU A 315 -12.20 -17.15 18.62
N SER A 316 -11.89 -17.83 19.74
CA SER A 316 -12.80 -17.93 20.89
C SER A 316 -13.11 -16.58 21.54
N ALA A 317 -12.13 -15.67 21.55
CA ALA A 317 -12.32 -14.33 22.10
C ALA A 317 -13.29 -13.50 21.23
N VAL A 318 -13.14 -13.55 19.91
CA VAL A 318 -14.05 -12.89 18.95
C VAL A 318 -15.45 -13.47 19.05
N GLN A 319 -15.60 -14.80 19.10
CA GLN A 319 -16.91 -15.45 19.26
C GLN A 319 -17.61 -15.03 20.56
N LYS A 320 -16.88 -14.91 21.68
CA LYS A 320 -17.44 -14.42 22.95
C LYS A 320 -17.89 -12.97 22.86
N LEU A 321 -17.12 -12.09 22.23
CA LEU A 321 -17.48 -10.70 22.02
C LEU A 321 -18.72 -10.58 21.10
N ALA A 322 -18.77 -11.34 20.01
CA ALA A 322 -19.93 -11.38 19.13
C ALA A 322 -21.19 -11.85 19.87
N ALA A 323 -21.11 -12.92 20.66
CA ALA A 323 -22.21 -13.42 21.48
C ALA A 323 -22.65 -12.42 22.57
N ALA A 324 -21.73 -11.59 23.08
CA ALA A 324 -22.04 -10.47 23.98
C ALA A 324 -22.62 -9.25 23.27
N GLY A 325 -22.75 -9.30 21.94
CA GLY A 325 -23.35 -8.25 21.13
C GLY A 325 -22.34 -7.22 20.59
N THR A 326 -21.03 -7.34 20.81
CA THR A 326 -20.04 -6.45 20.21
C THR A 326 -20.10 -6.58 18.69
N PRO A 327 -20.21 -5.47 17.91
CA PRO A 327 -20.15 -5.48 16.46
C PRO A 327 -18.88 -6.15 15.94
N VAL A 328 -19.02 -7.01 14.93
CA VAL A 328 -17.90 -7.67 14.25
C VAL A 328 -18.04 -7.44 12.76
N LEU A 329 -16.98 -6.94 12.13
CA LEU A 329 -16.90 -6.68 10.69
C LEU A 329 -15.76 -7.51 10.08
N GLY A 330 -16.06 -8.27 9.03
CA GLY A 330 -15.06 -8.96 8.23
C GLY A 330 -14.89 -8.33 6.85
N VAL A 331 -13.65 -8.16 6.40
CA VAL A 331 -13.33 -7.64 5.07
C VAL A 331 -12.56 -8.71 4.30
N CYS A 332 -13.01 -9.06 3.10
CA CYS A 332 -12.38 -10.01 2.18
C CYS A 332 -12.03 -11.35 2.87
N GLY A 333 -10.77 -11.66 3.11
CA GLY A 333 -10.38 -12.87 3.87
C GLY A 333 -11.01 -12.94 5.26
N GLY A 334 -11.10 -11.81 5.96
CA GLY A 334 -11.79 -11.72 7.24
C GLY A 334 -13.29 -12.03 7.15
N TYR A 335 -13.96 -11.62 6.07
CA TYR A 335 -15.35 -12.00 5.78
C TYR A 335 -15.47 -13.51 5.58
N GLN A 336 -14.58 -14.12 4.79
CA GLN A 336 -14.55 -15.56 4.59
C GLN A 336 -14.38 -16.33 5.91
N MET A 337 -13.48 -15.86 6.79
CA MET A 337 -13.25 -16.49 8.11
C MET A 337 -14.47 -16.48 9.01
N LEU A 338 -15.36 -15.47 8.90
CA LEU A 338 -16.60 -15.39 9.69
C LEU A 338 -17.62 -16.47 9.32
N GLY A 339 -17.45 -17.16 8.18
CA GLY A 339 -18.36 -18.19 7.66
C GLY A 339 -18.35 -19.49 8.45
N GLU A 340 -19.15 -20.44 7.96
CA GLU A 340 -19.26 -21.79 8.51
C GLU A 340 -18.11 -22.68 8.07
N THR A 341 -17.76 -22.63 6.76
CA THR A 341 -16.71 -23.48 6.17
C THR A 341 -15.92 -22.75 5.11
N LEU A 342 -14.62 -23.09 5.06
CA LEU A 342 -13.69 -22.70 4.01
C LEU A 342 -13.12 -23.98 3.39
N ALA A 343 -13.41 -24.22 2.10
CA ALA A 343 -12.95 -25.38 1.37
C ALA A 343 -11.92 -24.97 0.30
N ASP A 344 -10.79 -25.66 0.29
CA ASP A 344 -9.73 -25.51 -0.70
C ASP A 344 -9.43 -26.86 -1.34
N PRO A 345 -10.34 -27.35 -2.23
CA PRO A 345 -10.25 -28.70 -2.76
C PRO A 345 -9.04 -28.92 -3.65
N GLU A 346 -8.54 -27.89 -4.31
CA GLU A 346 -7.41 -27.94 -5.24
C GLU A 346 -6.10 -27.42 -4.62
N GLY A 347 -6.14 -26.91 -3.38
CA GLY A 347 -4.98 -26.35 -2.71
C GLY A 347 -4.51 -25.01 -3.27
N THR A 348 -5.41 -24.24 -3.87
CA THR A 348 -5.08 -22.96 -4.50
C THR A 348 -4.75 -21.86 -3.49
N GLU A 349 -5.35 -21.92 -2.31
CA GLU A 349 -5.14 -20.96 -1.24
C GLU A 349 -3.98 -21.38 -0.32
N SER A 350 -4.00 -22.62 0.14
CA SER A 350 -3.10 -23.12 1.20
C SER A 350 -2.01 -24.08 0.72
N GLY A 351 -1.97 -24.40 -0.60
CA GLY A 351 -1.04 -25.36 -1.18
C GLY A 351 -1.40 -26.82 -0.91
N ARG A 352 -2.53 -27.11 -0.25
CA ARG A 352 -3.01 -28.47 0.05
C ARG A 352 -4.54 -28.53 0.03
N SER A 353 -5.07 -29.65 -0.44
CA SER A 353 -6.50 -29.91 -0.41
C SER A 353 -7.00 -30.05 1.04
N GLN A 354 -7.89 -29.18 1.47
CA GLN A 354 -8.46 -29.23 2.82
C GLN A 354 -9.79 -28.47 2.91
N THR A 355 -10.53 -28.78 3.96
CA THR A 355 -11.72 -28.03 4.37
C THR A 355 -11.62 -27.74 5.85
N VAL A 356 -11.78 -26.48 6.23
CA VAL A 356 -11.73 -26.05 7.63
C VAL A 356 -13.04 -25.38 8.04
N ARG A 357 -13.39 -25.47 9.32
CA ARG A 357 -14.51 -24.72 9.87
C ARG A 357 -14.10 -23.26 10.03
N GLY A 358 -14.98 -22.33 9.65
CA GLY A 358 -14.85 -20.92 9.97
C GLY A 358 -15.24 -20.60 11.42
N LEU A 359 -15.40 -19.32 11.76
CA LEU A 359 -15.87 -18.87 13.07
C LEU A 359 -17.37 -19.19 13.29
N GLY A 360 -18.14 -19.49 12.23
CA GLY A 360 -19.56 -19.82 12.30
C GLY A 360 -20.46 -18.65 12.70
N LEU A 361 -20.02 -17.42 12.50
CA LEU A 361 -20.74 -16.20 12.88
C LEU A 361 -21.66 -15.71 11.76
N LEU A 362 -21.36 -16.05 10.50
CA LEU A 362 -22.19 -15.75 9.32
C LEU A 362 -22.61 -17.04 8.61
N PRO A 363 -23.84 -17.11 8.05
CA PRO A 363 -24.34 -18.27 7.30
C PRO A 363 -23.79 -18.26 5.88
N ILE A 364 -22.47 -18.39 5.74
CA ILE A 364 -21.78 -18.40 4.46
C ILE A 364 -20.79 -19.56 4.38
N GLN A 365 -20.56 -20.04 3.16
CA GLN A 365 -19.61 -21.11 2.87
C GLN A 365 -18.74 -20.67 1.70
N THR A 366 -17.42 -20.74 1.86
CA THR A 366 -16.45 -20.32 0.84
C THR A 366 -15.72 -21.53 0.26
N VAL A 367 -15.63 -21.56 -1.08
CA VAL A 367 -14.82 -22.53 -1.83
C VAL A 367 -13.77 -21.77 -2.61
N PHE A 368 -12.49 -22.04 -2.34
CA PHE A 368 -11.38 -21.42 -3.09
C PHE A 368 -11.23 -22.06 -4.47
N THR A 369 -10.94 -21.23 -5.46
CA THR A 369 -10.77 -21.61 -6.86
C THR A 369 -9.64 -20.80 -7.49
N ASP A 370 -9.09 -21.25 -8.60
CA ASP A 370 -8.06 -20.53 -9.35
C ASP A 370 -8.55 -19.19 -9.95
N ALA A 371 -9.87 -19.05 -10.12
CA ALA A 371 -10.44 -17.84 -10.67
C ALA A 371 -10.40 -16.68 -9.66
N LYS A 372 -9.65 -15.64 -9.99
CA LYS A 372 -9.57 -14.41 -9.20
C LYS A 372 -10.63 -13.43 -9.65
N HIS A 373 -11.48 -12.99 -8.72
CA HIS A 373 -12.45 -11.93 -8.96
C HIS A 373 -11.80 -10.57 -8.72
N ARG A 374 -11.96 -9.64 -9.67
CA ARG A 374 -11.38 -8.27 -9.60
C ARG A 374 -12.35 -7.31 -10.27
N THR A 375 -12.93 -6.40 -9.49
CA THR A 375 -13.85 -5.36 -9.98
C THR A 375 -13.67 -4.08 -9.18
N GLN A 376 -13.97 -2.94 -9.81
CA GLN A 376 -14.28 -1.71 -9.08
C GLN A 376 -15.80 -1.58 -9.00
N ASP A 377 -16.31 -1.27 -7.83
CA ASP A 377 -17.73 -1.25 -7.57
C ASP A 377 -18.15 0.00 -6.79
N THR A 378 -19.36 0.45 -7.08
CA THR A 378 -20.11 1.36 -6.21
C THR A 378 -21.25 0.55 -5.58
N ALA A 379 -21.48 0.73 -4.30
CA ALA A 379 -22.49 -0.02 -3.57
C ALA A 379 -23.29 0.88 -2.62
N THR A 380 -24.52 0.48 -2.32
CA THR A 380 -25.29 1.09 -1.23
C THR A 380 -25.49 0.06 -0.12
N VAL A 381 -25.10 0.40 1.09
CA VAL A 381 -25.23 -0.47 2.26
C VAL A 381 -26.71 -0.69 2.57
N THR A 382 -27.08 -1.97 2.72
CA THR A 382 -28.44 -2.42 3.08
C THR A 382 -28.50 -3.01 4.48
N ALA A 383 -27.36 -3.21 5.15
CA ALA A 383 -27.29 -3.65 6.54
C ALA A 383 -28.09 -2.69 7.43
N PRO A 384 -29.09 -3.17 8.21
CA PRO A 384 -30.12 -2.31 8.82
C PRO A 384 -29.58 -1.15 9.65
N GLN A 385 -28.50 -1.37 10.41
CA GLN A 385 -27.92 -0.36 11.31
C GLN A 385 -26.99 0.63 10.60
N LEU A 386 -26.58 0.34 9.37
CA LEU A 386 -25.64 1.11 8.55
C LEU A 386 -26.25 1.53 7.20
N ALA A 387 -27.56 1.26 7.00
CA ALA A 387 -28.23 1.40 5.73
C ALA A 387 -28.14 2.80 5.12
N GLY A 388 -28.03 2.85 3.79
CA GLY A 388 -28.00 4.07 2.99
C GLY A 388 -26.61 4.70 2.85
N ALA A 389 -25.54 4.15 3.44
CA ALA A 389 -24.19 4.59 3.13
C ALA A 389 -23.82 4.19 1.69
N VAL A 390 -23.29 5.13 0.93
CA VAL A 390 -22.76 4.87 -0.42
C VAL A 390 -21.26 4.61 -0.32
N LEU A 391 -20.84 3.49 -0.92
CA LEU A 391 -19.47 3.01 -0.94
C LEU A 391 -18.93 3.09 -2.37
N THR A 392 -17.68 3.43 -2.51
CA THR A 392 -16.92 3.23 -3.76
C THR A 392 -15.67 2.48 -3.37
N GLY A 393 -15.44 1.33 -4.00
CA GLY A 393 -14.34 0.45 -3.64
C GLY A 393 -14.03 -0.56 -4.73
N TYR A 394 -13.32 -1.60 -4.36
CA TYR A 394 -12.97 -2.69 -5.28
C TYR A 394 -13.02 -4.03 -4.57
N GLN A 395 -13.25 -5.09 -5.34
CA GLN A 395 -13.16 -6.47 -4.88
C GLN A 395 -11.92 -7.13 -5.48
N ILE A 396 -11.22 -7.91 -4.67
CA ILE A 396 -10.06 -8.68 -5.11
C ILE A 396 -9.91 -9.94 -4.25
N HIS A 397 -10.43 -11.06 -4.74
CA HIS A 397 -10.41 -12.32 -3.98
C HIS A 397 -10.41 -13.55 -4.90
N THR A 398 -10.05 -14.74 -4.35
CA THR A 398 -10.04 -16.05 -5.03
C THR A 398 -11.18 -16.79 -4.41
N GLY A 399 -11.99 -16.91 -3.82
CA GLY A 399 -13.06 -17.75 -3.28
C GLY A 399 -14.42 -17.37 -3.85
N ARG A 400 -15.24 -18.35 -3.99
CA ARG A 400 -16.68 -18.20 -4.24
C ARG A 400 -17.44 -18.48 -2.96
N THR A 401 -18.21 -17.49 -2.50
CA THR A 401 -18.96 -17.58 -1.26
C THR A 401 -20.46 -17.74 -1.54
N ALA A 402 -21.02 -18.84 -1.08
CA ALA A 402 -22.46 -19.05 -1.03
C ALA A 402 -23.02 -18.39 0.24
N VAL A 403 -24.03 -17.55 0.06
CA VAL A 403 -24.64 -16.73 1.13
C VAL A 403 -26.07 -17.17 1.38
N GLN A 404 -26.43 -17.45 2.65
CA GLN A 404 -27.81 -17.78 3.08
C GLN A 404 -28.34 -16.72 4.06
N GLY A 405 -28.01 -15.44 3.84
CA GLY A 405 -28.32 -14.37 4.78
C GLY A 405 -28.74 -13.07 4.10
N VAL A 406 -28.93 -12.04 4.90
CA VAL A 406 -29.21 -10.68 4.43
C VAL A 406 -27.94 -10.10 3.83
N PRO A 407 -27.98 -9.49 2.62
CA PRO A 407 -26.79 -8.88 2.04
C PRO A 407 -26.32 -7.66 2.86
N PHE A 408 -25.02 -7.45 2.89
CA PHE A 408 -24.43 -6.26 3.51
C PHE A 408 -24.74 -5.01 2.67
N CYS A 409 -24.60 -5.10 1.35
CA CYS A 409 -24.87 -4.01 0.43
C CYS A 409 -25.45 -4.53 -0.90
N ARG A 410 -25.87 -3.60 -1.75
CA ARG A 410 -26.19 -3.82 -3.17
C ARG A 410 -25.23 -3.05 -4.03
N LEU A 411 -24.65 -3.73 -5.00
CA LEU A 411 -23.79 -3.13 -6.01
C LEU A 411 -24.62 -2.29 -7.00
N ALA A 412 -23.96 -1.47 -7.82
CA ALA A 412 -24.60 -0.59 -8.78
C ALA A 412 -25.44 -1.35 -9.84
N ASP A 413 -25.08 -2.59 -10.16
CA ASP A 413 -25.84 -3.47 -11.05
C ASP A 413 -27.07 -4.13 -10.38
N GLY A 414 -27.30 -3.85 -9.09
CA GLY A 414 -28.39 -4.39 -8.28
C GLY A 414 -28.07 -5.73 -7.63
N SER A 415 -26.91 -6.33 -7.89
CA SER A 415 -26.51 -7.59 -7.27
C SER A 415 -26.28 -7.42 -5.76
N ALA A 416 -26.54 -8.51 -5.01
CA ALA A 416 -26.32 -8.55 -3.57
C ALA A 416 -24.85 -8.88 -3.27
N GLU A 417 -24.25 -8.18 -2.31
CA GLU A 417 -22.88 -8.41 -1.89
C GLU A 417 -22.79 -8.45 -0.36
N GLY A 418 -21.87 -9.32 0.14
CA GLY A 418 -21.63 -9.49 1.56
C GLY A 418 -22.75 -10.22 2.30
N CYS A 419 -22.65 -10.23 3.62
CA CYS A 419 -23.64 -10.88 4.50
C CYS A 419 -23.74 -10.16 5.84
N VAL A 420 -24.94 -10.13 6.41
CA VAL A 420 -25.21 -9.64 7.76
C VAL A 420 -26.04 -10.65 8.52
N LYS A 421 -25.68 -10.86 9.79
CA LYS A 421 -26.46 -11.60 10.77
C LYS A 421 -26.24 -10.98 12.14
N ASP A 422 -27.32 -10.54 12.78
CA ASP A 422 -27.29 -9.90 14.10
C ASP A 422 -26.33 -8.69 14.17
N ASN A 423 -25.29 -8.77 14.97
CA ASN A 423 -24.22 -7.76 15.12
C ASN A 423 -22.95 -8.09 14.30
N VAL A 424 -23.03 -9.05 13.40
CA VAL A 424 -21.89 -9.48 12.55
C VAL A 424 -22.18 -9.15 11.10
N ALA A 425 -21.22 -8.51 10.45
CA ALA A 425 -21.29 -8.17 9.03
C ALA A 425 -19.98 -8.54 8.31
N GLY A 426 -20.06 -8.76 7.02
CA GLY A 426 -18.88 -8.99 6.21
C GLY A 426 -19.10 -8.67 4.74
N THR A 427 -18.04 -8.27 4.05
CA THR A 427 -18.03 -7.83 2.65
C THR A 427 -16.71 -8.15 1.97
N TYR A 428 -16.72 -8.30 0.64
CA TYR A 428 -15.51 -8.37 -0.17
C TYR A 428 -14.97 -6.99 -0.58
N LEU A 429 -15.74 -5.92 -0.37
CA LEU A 429 -15.34 -4.58 -0.77
C LEU A 429 -14.18 -4.05 0.07
N HIS A 430 -13.09 -3.67 -0.60
CA HIS A 430 -12.00 -2.85 -0.07
C HIS A 430 -12.27 -1.37 -0.34
N GLY A 431 -11.68 -0.47 0.46
CA GLY A 431 -11.95 0.96 0.37
C GLY A 431 -13.32 1.37 0.92
N LEU A 432 -13.98 0.47 1.66
CA LEU A 432 -15.36 0.66 2.14
C LEU A 432 -15.57 1.89 3.05
N PHE A 433 -14.50 2.43 3.62
CA PHE A 433 -14.55 3.63 4.47
C PHE A 433 -14.11 4.91 3.76
N ASP A 434 -13.64 4.84 2.52
CA ASP A 434 -13.01 5.96 1.79
C ASP A 434 -13.98 7.12 1.51
N THR A 435 -15.28 6.84 1.30
CA THR A 435 -16.31 7.89 1.14
C THR A 435 -16.61 8.64 2.44
N GLY A 436 -16.24 8.08 3.60
CA GLY A 436 -16.56 8.61 4.93
C GLY A 436 -17.96 8.25 5.43
N GLU A 437 -18.93 7.95 4.56
CA GLU A 437 -20.32 7.71 4.95
C GLU A 437 -20.47 6.49 5.86
N LEU A 438 -19.79 5.38 5.54
CA LEU A 438 -19.83 4.20 6.40
C LEU A 438 -19.11 4.43 7.73
N THR A 439 -18.00 5.20 7.73
CA THR A 439 -17.31 5.60 8.95
C THR A 439 -18.25 6.33 9.90
N GLU A 440 -18.96 7.34 9.38
CA GLU A 440 -19.92 8.13 10.16
C GLU A 440 -21.04 7.27 10.73
N LYS A 441 -21.65 6.41 9.93
CA LYS A 441 -22.72 5.52 10.40
C LYS A 441 -22.23 4.51 11.44
N LEU A 442 -21.02 3.95 11.25
CA LEU A 442 -20.41 3.06 12.22
C LEU A 442 -20.18 3.78 13.56
N VAL A 443 -19.59 4.97 13.51
CA VAL A 443 -19.35 5.75 14.72
C VAL A 443 -20.66 6.16 15.41
N GLN A 444 -21.68 6.57 14.67
CA GLN A 444 -23.02 6.87 15.22
C GLN A 444 -23.63 5.65 15.93
N LEU A 445 -23.52 4.46 15.32
CA LEU A 445 -23.94 3.21 15.92
C LEU A 445 -23.21 2.96 17.24
N LEU A 446 -21.87 3.05 17.25
CA LEU A 446 -21.07 2.82 18.44
C LEU A 446 -21.33 3.86 19.54
N CYS A 447 -21.50 5.15 19.18
CA CYS A 447 -21.89 6.21 20.10
C CYS A 447 -23.25 5.91 20.76
N SER A 448 -24.25 5.54 19.96
CA SER A 448 -25.59 5.19 20.45
C SER A 448 -25.54 4.02 21.45
N ARG A 449 -24.74 2.99 21.16
CA ARG A 449 -24.57 1.83 22.05
C ARG A 449 -23.89 2.18 23.36
N LYS A 450 -23.01 3.15 23.37
CA LYS A 450 -22.23 3.60 24.54
C LYS A 450 -22.85 4.79 25.28
N GLY A 451 -23.96 5.35 24.75
CA GLY A 451 -24.61 6.53 25.31
C GLY A 451 -23.78 7.83 25.17
N ILE A 452 -22.96 7.92 24.12
CA ILE A 452 -22.11 9.09 23.82
C ILE A 452 -22.77 9.91 22.72
N SER A 453 -22.76 11.22 22.82
CA SER A 453 -23.21 12.10 21.74
C SER A 453 -22.16 12.13 20.62
N PRO A 454 -22.55 11.90 19.35
CA PRO A 454 -21.61 12.02 18.24
C PRO A 454 -21.12 13.48 18.13
N ALA A 455 -19.84 13.65 17.82
CA ALA A 455 -19.28 14.98 17.59
C ALA A 455 -19.83 15.54 16.26
N SER A 456 -20.20 16.81 16.27
CA SER A 456 -20.79 17.48 15.09
C SER A 456 -19.76 18.08 14.13
N ALA A 457 -18.50 17.65 14.15
CA ALA A 457 -17.48 18.20 13.26
C ALA A 457 -17.56 17.49 11.87
N PRO A 458 -17.69 18.24 10.77
CA PRO A 458 -17.60 17.65 9.45
C PRO A 458 -16.21 17.04 9.27
N LEU A 459 -16.15 15.77 8.92
CA LEU A 459 -14.91 15.14 8.51
C LEU A 459 -14.59 15.53 7.06
N LEU A 460 -13.31 15.77 6.78
CA LEU A 460 -12.83 15.82 5.41
C LEU A 460 -13.08 14.47 4.77
N SER A 461 -13.46 14.44 3.49
CA SER A 461 -13.44 13.21 2.74
C SER A 461 -11.99 12.67 2.70
N MET A 462 -11.83 11.36 2.64
CA MET A 462 -10.47 10.78 2.53
C MET A 462 -9.73 11.29 1.30
N GLN A 463 -10.45 11.62 0.23
CA GLN A 463 -9.86 12.23 -0.95
C GLN A 463 -9.26 13.61 -0.63
N GLU A 464 -10.00 14.50 0.01
CA GLU A 464 -9.50 15.83 0.41
C GLU A 464 -8.35 15.72 1.42
N TYR A 465 -8.46 14.81 2.39
CA TYR A 465 -7.42 14.55 3.36
C TYR A 465 -6.12 14.10 2.68
N ARG A 466 -6.19 13.12 1.75
CA ARG A 466 -5.03 12.66 0.97
C ARG A 466 -4.40 13.80 0.17
N GLN A 467 -5.21 14.65 -0.48
CA GLN A 467 -4.68 15.80 -1.22
C GLN A 467 -3.90 16.76 -0.32
N GLN A 468 -4.40 17.05 0.87
CA GLN A 468 -3.67 17.87 1.86
C GLN A 468 -2.36 17.21 2.28
N GLN A 469 -2.34 15.89 2.51
CA GLN A 469 -1.12 15.17 2.88
C GLN A 469 -0.09 15.18 1.74
N PHE A 470 -0.53 15.05 0.48
CA PHE A 470 0.35 15.17 -0.68
C PHE A 470 0.94 16.57 -0.80
N ASP A 471 0.17 17.62 -0.56
CA ASP A 471 0.66 19.00 -0.59
C ASP A 471 1.67 19.26 0.53
N LEU A 472 1.40 18.80 1.75
CA LEU A 472 2.35 18.89 2.87
C LEU A 472 3.66 18.18 2.58
N LEU A 473 3.59 16.97 1.99
CA LEU A 473 4.77 16.20 1.59
C LEU A 473 5.55 16.94 0.49
N ALA A 474 4.87 17.38 -0.56
CA ALA A 474 5.47 18.10 -1.68
C ALA A 474 6.16 19.38 -1.23
N ASP A 475 5.52 20.18 -0.38
CA ASP A 475 6.06 21.41 0.18
C ASP A 475 7.32 21.15 1.03
N GLY A 476 7.28 20.10 1.86
CA GLY A 476 8.42 19.70 2.68
C GLY A 476 9.64 19.32 1.84
N VAL A 477 9.44 18.48 0.82
CA VAL A 477 10.50 18.01 -0.08
C VAL A 477 10.98 19.14 -1.00
N ARG A 478 10.08 19.96 -1.55
CA ARG A 478 10.42 21.11 -2.42
C ARG A 478 11.33 22.11 -1.74
N ARG A 479 11.11 22.37 -0.43
CA ARG A 479 11.96 23.28 0.36
C ARG A 479 13.31 22.68 0.70
N ALA A 480 13.42 21.37 0.74
CA ALA A 480 14.60 20.65 1.18
C ALA A 480 15.57 20.30 0.05
N LEU A 481 15.07 20.21 -1.20
CA LEU A 481 15.88 19.83 -2.37
C LEU A 481 16.24 21.01 -3.25
N ASP A 482 17.43 20.97 -3.85
CA ASP A 482 17.76 21.83 -4.99
C ASP A 482 16.97 21.42 -6.23
N MET A 483 15.79 22.02 -6.35
CA MET A 483 14.88 21.75 -7.47
C MET A 483 15.48 22.15 -8.83
N ASN A 484 16.34 23.16 -8.88
CA ASN A 484 16.95 23.57 -10.16
C ASN A 484 17.95 22.52 -10.64
N ALA A 485 18.79 22.01 -9.75
CA ALA A 485 19.69 20.90 -10.06
C ALA A 485 18.93 19.63 -10.47
N LEU A 486 17.78 19.36 -9.80
CA LEU A 486 16.93 18.23 -10.15
C LEU A 486 16.36 18.35 -11.57
N TYR A 487 15.79 19.51 -11.93
CA TYR A 487 15.30 19.75 -13.29
C TYR A 487 16.43 19.68 -14.33
N ALA A 488 17.60 20.25 -14.02
CA ALA A 488 18.77 20.18 -14.90
C ALA A 488 19.24 18.73 -15.12
N ALA A 489 19.18 17.87 -14.10
CA ALA A 489 19.52 16.45 -14.22
C ALA A 489 18.62 15.71 -15.22
N MET A 490 17.36 16.12 -15.38
CA MET A 490 16.42 15.62 -16.38
C MET A 490 16.53 16.31 -17.75
N GLY A 491 17.38 17.34 -17.88
CA GLY A 491 17.44 18.19 -19.08
C GLY A 491 16.19 19.06 -19.26
N LEU A 492 15.54 19.44 -18.15
CA LEU A 492 14.36 20.30 -18.12
C LEU A 492 14.67 21.64 -17.43
N LYS A 493 13.78 22.60 -17.61
CA LYS A 493 13.74 23.83 -16.83
C LYS A 493 12.50 23.81 -15.94
N ARG A 494 12.60 24.36 -14.75
CA ARG A 494 11.43 24.55 -13.88
C ARG A 494 10.44 25.49 -14.59
N ARG A 495 9.19 25.09 -14.71
CA ARG A 495 8.13 25.99 -15.14
C ARG A 495 7.77 26.90 -13.97
N SER A 496 7.69 28.21 -14.20
CA SER A 496 7.13 29.12 -13.22
C SER A 496 5.63 28.90 -13.18
N THR A 497 5.07 28.52 -12.05
CA THR A 497 3.63 28.64 -11.80
C THR A 497 3.24 30.12 -11.95
N VAL A 498 2.37 30.40 -12.90
CA VAL A 498 1.75 31.73 -13.08
C VAL A 498 0.75 31.96 -11.96
#